data_2d41b7aca95ac77895e7fb3e9835c3be
#
_entry.id   2d41b7aca95ac77895e7fb3e9835c3be
#
_cell.length_a   1.000
_cell.length_b   1.000
_cell.length_c   1.000
_cell.angle_alpha   90.00
_cell.angle_beta   90.00
_cell.angle_gamma   90.00
#
_symmetry.space_group_name_H-M   'P 1'
#
loop_
_entity.id
_entity.type
_entity.pdbx_description
1 polymer ?
#
loop_
_entity_poly.entity_id
_entity_poly.type
_entity_poly.pdbx_seq_one_letter_code
_entity_poly.pdbx_strand_id
1 'polypeptide(L)'
;MSRMKDDMTVWERAEVAAKLSAIAYMNPKPADTACKKLGFASGKIISRDGAEVLIAKDRNDMWFAFRGTEPSKLNDVLADLKVIKNTAKAGGKVHGGFQEEVDDIWMDIVKELDHNDQLKIRKDVYFTGHSLGAAMATIATTRYQPEELFTFGSPRVGGKHFIKN
;
A
#
# COMPACT_ATOMS: atom_id res chain seq x y z
N MET A 1 -24.18 1.33 -4.98
CA MET A 1 -24.15 2.73 -4.49
C MET A 1 -22.78 2.94 -3.88
N SER A 2 -21.91 3.74 -4.51
CA SER A 2 -20.65 4.15 -3.87
C SER A 2 -21.02 5.00 -2.65
N ARG A 3 -20.68 4.55 -1.45
CA ARG A 3 -20.78 5.40 -0.25
C ARG A 3 -19.79 6.53 -0.44
N MET A 4 -20.25 7.74 -0.38
CA MET A 4 -19.38 8.90 -0.38
C MET A 4 -18.51 8.87 0.88
N LYS A 5 -17.23 9.24 0.76
CA LYS A 5 -16.26 9.31 1.86
C LYS A 5 -16.80 10.03 3.09
N ASP A 6 -17.52 11.13 2.87
CA ASP A 6 -18.05 11.98 3.95
C ASP A 6 -19.05 11.25 4.87
N ASP A 7 -19.56 10.08 4.40
CA ASP A 7 -20.51 9.24 5.16
C ASP A 7 -19.82 8.07 5.88
N MET A 8 -18.51 7.85 5.68
CA MET A 8 -17.78 6.73 6.28
C MET A 8 -17.01 7.18 7.52
N THR A 9 -17.17 6.43 8.62
CA THR A 9 -16.32 6.58 9.80
C THR A 9 -14.90 6.08 9.52
N VAL A 10 -13.93 6.48 10.35
CA VAL A 10 -12.55 5.95 10.25
C VAL A 10 -12.50 4.43 10.36
N TRP A 11 -13.39 3.83 11.15
CA TRP A 11 -13.47 2.36 11.31
C TRP A 11 -13.97 1.65 10.06
N GLU A 12 -14.94 2.23 9.37
CA GLU A 12 -15.42 1.70 8.08
C GLU A 12 -14.33 1.82 7.00
N ARG A 13 -13.58 2.92 6.98
CA ARG A 13 -12.42 3.06 6.09
C ARG A 13 -11.31 2.07 6.43
N ALA A 14 -11.02 1.84 7.71
CA ALA A 14 -10.06 0.82 8.14
C ALA A 14 -10.48 -0.59 7.72
N GLU A 15 -11.78 -0.91 7.74
CA GLU A 15 -12.31 -2.18 7.24
C GLU A 15 -12.10 -2.32 5.73
N VAL A 16 -12.38 -1.28 4.96
CA VAL A 16 -12.08 -1.24 3.51
C VAL A 16 -10.59 -1.45 3.27
N ALA A 17 -9.73 -0.73 3.99
CA ALA A 17 -8.28 -0.84 3.91
C ALA A 17 -7.79 -2.26 4.18
N ALA A 18 -8.31 -2.92 5.21
CA ALA A 18 -7.97 -4.31 5.54
C ALA A 18 -8.38 -5.27 4.42
N LYS A 19 -9.59 -5.12 3.87
CA LYS A 19 -10.07 -5.91 2.72
C LYS A 19 -9.21 -5.70 1.48
N LEU A 20 -8.86 -4.46 1.14
CA LEU A 20 -7.99 -4.16 0.01
C LEU A 20 -6.57 -4.71 0.21
N SER A 21 -6.04 -4.65 1.42
CA SER A 21 -4.74 -5.26 1.75
C SER A 21 -4.75 -6.78 1.55
N ALA A 22 -5.88 -7.45 1.83
CA ALA A 22 -6.04 -8.88 1.54
C ALA A 22 -6.20 -9.16 0.03
N ILE A 23 -6.96 -8.33 -0.68
CA ILE A 23 -7.18 -8.45 -2.14
C ILE A 23 -5.86 -8.25 -2.91
N ALA A 24 -4.92 -7.44 -2.41
CA ALA A 24 -3.62 -7.23 -3.03
C ALA A 24 -2.80 -8.52 -3.21
N TYR A 25 -3.10 -9.59 -2.46
CA TYR A 25 -2.46 -10.91 -2.62
C TYR A 25 -3.10 -11.78 -3.73
N MET A 26 -4.20 -11.34 -4.33
CA MET A 26 -4.91 -12.10 -5.36
C MET A 26 -4.29 -11.89 -6.75
N ASN A 27 -4.60 -12.81 -7.66
CA ASN A 27 -4.31 -12.60 -9.08
C ASN A 27 -5.17 -11.45 -9.66
N PRO A 28 -4.75 -10.81 -10.76
CA PRO A 28 -5.41 -9.60 -11.29
C PRO A 28 -6.92 -9.70 -11.53
N LYS A 29 -7.40 -10.78 -12.18
CA LYS A 29 -8.84 -10.94 -12.45
C LYS A 29 -9.68 -11.12 -11.17
N PRO A 30 -9.34 -12.04 -10.25
CA PRO A 30 -10.01 -12.13 -8.95
C PRO A 30 -9.95 -10.83 -8.15
N ALA A 31 -8.84 -10.10 -8.17
CA ALA A 31 -8.69 -8.82 -7.48
C ALA A 31 -9.66 -7.77 -8.01
N ASP A 32 -9.76 -7.60 -9.34
CA ASP A 32 -10.74 -6.67 -9.95
C ASP A 32 -12.17 -7.04 -9.56
N THR A 33 -12.52 -8.33 -9.63
CA THR A 33 -13.84 -8.81 -9.23
C THR A 33 -14.14 -8.54 -7.75
N ALA A 34 -13.17 -8.74 -6.86
CA ALA A 34 -13.30 -8.48 -5.44
C ALA A 34 -13.44 -6.98 -5.15
N CYS A 35 -12.69 -6.12 -5.82
CA CYS A 35 -12.83 -4.67 -5.72
C CYS A 35 -14.24 -4.21 -6.16
N LYS A 36 -14.75 -4.74 -7.26
CA LYS A 36 -16.12 -4.43 -7.73
C LYS A 36 -17.20 -4.85 -6.72
N LYS A 37 -17.03 -5.99 -6.06
CA LYS A 37 -17.93 -6.42 -4.96
C LYS A 37 -17.88 -5.49 -3.74
N LEU A 38 -16.76 -4.81 -3.50
CA LEU A 38 -16.65 -3.80 -2.46
C LEU A 38 -17.21 -2.43 -2.86
N GLY A 39 -17.67 -2.27 -4.12
CA GLY A 39 -18.26 -1.03 -4.62
C GLY A 39 -17.30 -0.15 -5.44
N PHE A 40 -16.06 -0.59 -5.68
CA PHE A 40 -15.15 0.11 -6.57
C PHE A 40 -15.51 -0.11 -8.04
N ALA A 41 -15.23 0.87 -8.89
CA ALA A 41 -15.42 0.73 -10.33
C ALA A 41 -14.39 -0.22 -10.97
N SER A 42 -13.18 -0.29 -10.39
CA SER A 42 -12.10 -1.14 -10.88
C SER A 42 -11.09 -1.47 -9.79
N GLY A 43 -10.39 -2.61 -9.97
CA GLY A 43 -9.20 -2.99 -9.21
C GLY A 43 -8.10 -3.44 -10.18
N LYS A 44 -6.97 -2.74 -10.20
CA LYS A 44 -5.84 -3.03 -11.09
C LYS A 44 -4.61 -3.36 -10.26
N ILE A 45 -3.94 -4.47 -10.56
CA ILE A 45 -2.64 -4.78 -9.96
C ILE A 45 -1.54 -4.32 -10.92
N ILE A 46 -0.58 -3.56 -10.39
CA ILE A 46 0.68 -3.22 -11.05
C ILE A 46 1.78 -4.04 -10.37
N SER A 47 2.61 -4.68 -11.19
CA SER A 47 3.75 -5.48 -10.75
C SER A 47 5.02 -5.02 -11.49
N ARG A 48 6.12 -4.79 -10.74
CA ARG A 48 7.44 -4.44 -11.25
C ARG A 48 8.50 -5.09 -10.35
N ASP A 49 9.38 -5.86 -10.93
CA ASP A 49 10.55 -6.43 -10.28
C ASP A 49 10.29 -7.10 -8.91
N GLY A 50 9.09 -7.68 -8.76
CA GLY A 50 8.64 -8.33 -7.53
C GLY A 50 7.83 -7.46 -6.59
N ALA A 51 7.86 -6.14 -6.75
CA ALA A 51 6.98 -5.21 -6.05
C ALA A 51 5.59 -5.16 -6.70
N GLU A 52 4.54 -5.15 -5.90
CA GLU A 52 3.17 -5.13 -6.39
C GLU A 52 2.31 -4.14 -5.60
N VAL A 53 1.39 -3.49 -6.32
CA VAL A 53 0.38 -2.61 -5.72
C VAL A 53 -0.97 -2.83 -6.39
N LEU A 54 -2.01 -3.00 -5.60
CA LEU A 54 -3.39 -2.97 -6.04
C LEU A 54 -3.88 -1.52 -6.03
N ILE A 55 -4.44 -1.07 -7.13
CA ILE A 55 -5.09 0.24 -7.25
C ILE A 55 -6.59 0.02 -7.42
N ALA A 56 -7.36 0.34 -6.39
CA ALA A 56 -8.82 0.31 -6.42
C ALA A 56 -9.35 1.73 -6.58
N LYS A 57 -10.24 1.92 -7.56
CA LYS A 57 -10.78 3.22 -7.90
C LYS A 57 -12.29 3.20 -7.96
N ASP A 58 -12.90 4.26 -7.48
CA ASP A 58 -14.27 4.61 -7.80
C ASP A 58 -14.36 6.08 -8.27
N ARG A 59 -15.55 6.67 -8.19
CA ARG A 59 -15.77 8.06 -8.64
C ARG A 59 -15.03 9.07 -7.77
N ASN A 60 -14.93 8.83 -6.46
CA ASN A 60 -14.46 9.79 -5.46
C ASN A 60 -13.11 9.41 -4.86
N ASP A 61 -12.79 8.11 -4.81
CA ASP A 61 -11.65 7.58 -4.07
C ASP A 61 -10.67 6.83 -4.95
N MET A 62 -9.40 6.87 -4.56
CA MET A 62 -8.33 6.05 -5.11
C MET A 62 -7.52 5.44 -3.97
N TRP A 63 -7.47 4.13 -3.94
CA TRP A 63 -6.78 3.36 -2.93
C TRP A 63 -5.59 2.63 -3.52
N PHE A 64 -4.44 2.77 -2.89
CA PHE A 64 -3.22 2.02 -3.20
C PHE A 64 -2.97 1.04 -2.07
N ALA A 65 -3.17 -0.25 -2.33
CA ALA A 65 -2.89 -1.32 -1.39
C ALA A 65 -1.60 -2.02 -1.80
N PHE A 66 -0.53 -1.77 -1.06
CA PHE A 66 0.79 -2.35 -1.32
C PHE A 66 0.79 -3.81 -0.86
N ARG A 67 1.23 -4.69 -1.75
CA ARG A 67 1.33 -6.11 -1.46
C ARG A 67 2.58 -6.40 -0.65
N GLY A 68 2.42 -7.17 0.41
CA GLY A 68 3.52 -7.75 1.15
C GLY A 68 3.98 -9.09 0.59
N THR A 69 4.87 -9.73 1.32
CA THR A 69 5.31 -11.10 1.02
C THR A 69 4.15 -12.09 1.21
N GLU A 70 4.12 -13.16 0.41
CA GLU A 70 3.18 -14.26 0.54
C GLU A 70 3.07 -14.75 1.99
N PRO A 71 1.83 -14.94 2.52
CA PRO A 71 1.61 -15.36 3.91
C PRO A 71 2.35 -16.65 4.30
N SER A 72 2.55 -17.57 3.35
CA SER A 72 3.31 -18.81 3.54
C SER A 72 4.80 -18.59 3.80
N LYS A 73 5.35 -17.48 3.33
CA LYS A 73 6.77 -17.09 3.52
C LYS A 73 6.96 -16.04 4.60
N LEU A 74 5.88 -15.61 5.24
CA LEU A 74 5.91 -14.51 6.21
C LEU A 74 6.84 -14.79 7.39
N ASN A 75 6.87 -16.02 7.90
CA ASN A 75 7.74 -16.40 9.02
C ASN A 75 9.22 -16.29 8.65
N ASP A 76 9.59 -16.66 7.42
CA ASP A 76 10.96 -16.58 6.92
C ASP A 76 11.37 -15.10 6.79
N VAL A 77 10.50 -14.29 6.19
CA VAL A 77 10.72 -12.84 6.05
C VAL A 77 10.81 -12.15 7.42
N LEU A 78 9.96 -12.51 8.38
CA LEU A 78 10.03 -11.96 9.73
C LEU A 78 11.29 -12.41 10.48
N ALA A 79 11.79 -13.61 10.23
CA ALA A 79 13.07 -14.10 10.76
C ALA A 79 14.24 -13.29 10.14
N ASP A 80 14.23 -13.11 8.83
CA ASP A 80 15.22 -12.31 8.10
C ASP A 80 15.19 -10.84 8.55
N LEU A 81 14.01 -10.25 8.74
CA LEU A 81 13.86 -8.90 9.28
C LEU A 81 14.41 -8.77 10.72
N LYS A 82 14.32 -9.82 11.55
CA LYS A 82 14.96 -9.84 12.87
C LYS A 82 16.48 -9.86 12.76
N VAL A 83 17.03 -10.63 11.82
CA VAL A 83 18.48 -10.69 11.54
C VAL A 83 18.95 -9.35 10.98
N ILE A 84 18.24 -8.77 10.04
CA ILE A 84 18.53 -7.44 9.47
C ILE A 84 18.42 -6.34 10.55
N LYS A 85 17.48 -6.46 11.51
CA LYS A 85 17.37 -5.54 12.64
C LYS A 85 18.60 -5.59 13.56
N ASN A 86 19.27 -6.73 13.69
CA ASN A 86 20.54 -6.85 14.39
C ASN A 86 21.71 -6.26 13.58
N THR A 87 21.64 -6.30 12.26
CA THR A 87 22.63 -5.70 11.35
C THR A 87 22.39 -4.20 11.18
N ALA A 88 21.14 -3.73 11.25
CA ALA A 88 20.75 -2.30 11.16
C ALA A 88 21.13 -1.49 12.42
N LYS A 89 21.48 -2.11 13.55
CA LYS A 89 22.22 -1.43 14.62
C LYS A 89 23.60 -0.94 14.13
N ALA A 90 24.09 -1.50 13.03
CA ALA A 90 25.34 -1.15 12.35
C ALA A 90 25.16 -0.26 11.09
N GLY A 91 23.96 0.28 10.82
CA GLY A 91 23.72 1.28 9.76
C GLY A 91 23.13 0.74 8.43
N GLY A 92 21.85 0.78 8.29
CA GLY A 92 21.27 1.20 7.00
C GLY A 92 20.73 0.19 6.01
N LYS A 93 20.80 -1.15 6.16
CA LYS A 93 20.35 -2.08 5.10
C LYS A 93 18.86 -2.43 5.06
N VAL A 94 18.10 -2.24 6.14
CA VAL A 94 16.66 -2.55 6.15
C VAL A 94 15.85 -1.53 5.34
N HIS A 95 16.27 -0.29 5.36
CA HIS A 95 15.62 0.78 4.60
C HIS A 95 15.85 0.64 3.08
N GLY A 96 16.99 0.11 2.65
CA GLY A 96 17.32 -0.04 1.24
C GLY A 96 16.32 -0.94 0.49
N GLY A 97 16.08 -2.15 0.97
CA GLY A 97 15.23 -3.12 0.26
C GLY A 97 13.77 -2.67 0.12
N PHE A 98 13.15 -2.12 1.19
CA PHE A 98 11.77 -1.61 1.09
C PHE A 98 11.69 -0.37 0.21
N GLN A 99 12.71 0.47 0.22
CA GLN A 99 12.76 1.64 -0.62
C GLN A 99 12.92 1.28 -2.08
N GLU A 100 13.76 0.29 -2.42
CA GLU A 100 13.93 -0.23 -3.78
C GLU A 100 12.61 -0.75 -4.33
N GLU A 101 11.86 -1.57 -3.58
CA GLU A 101 10.53 -2.06 -4.01
C GLU A 101 9.54 -0.92 -4.28
N VAL A 102 9.56 0.15 -3.47
CA VAL A 102 8.72 1.32 -3.74
C VAL A 102 9.23 2.08 -4.96
N ASP A 103 10.57 2.20 -5.15
CA ASP A 103 11.16 2.86 -6.32
C ASP A 103 10.71 2.19 -7.63
N ASP A 104 10.68 0.86 -7.66
CA ASP A 104 10.32 0.06 -8.85
C ASP A 104 8.90 0.35 -9.35
N ILE A 105 7.94 0.55 -8.45
CA ILE A 105 6.53 0.80 -8.81
C ILE A 105 6.15 2.28 -8.77
N TRP A 106 7.04 3.17 -8.26
CA TRP A 106 6.67 4.57 -7.99
C TRP A 106 6.24 5.34 -9.23
N MET A 107 6.92 5.16 -10.34
CA MET A 107 6.57 5.84 -11.59
C MET A 107 5.20 5.42 -12.14
N ASP A 108 4.78 4.19 -11.91
CA ASP A 108 3.44 3.75 -12.28
C ASP A 108 2.37 4.33 -11.35
N ILE A 109 2.68 4.48 -10.06
CA ILE A 109 1.81 5.19 -9.09
C ILE A 109 1.63 6.65 -9.50
N VAL A 110 2.72 7.35 -9.83
CA VAL A 110 2.69 8.76 -10.28
C VAL A 110 1.81 8.90 -11.53
N LYS A 111 1.93 8.02 -12.51
CA LYS A 111 1.07 8.06 -13.72
C LYS A 111 -0.42 7.94 -13.38
N GLU A 112 -0.76 7.11 -12.39
CA GLU A 112 -2.15 6.95 -11.97
C GLU A 112 -2.65 8.18 -11.21
N LEU A 113 -1.79 8.83 -10.41
CA LEU A 113 -2.10 10.09 -9.72
C LEU A 113 -2.24 11.24 -10.72
N ASP A 114 -1.30 11.41 -11.64
CA ASP A 114 -1.31 12.47 -12.66
C ASP A 114 -2.54 12.36 -13.58
N HIS A 115 -2.92 11.12 -13.95
CA HIS A 115 -4.11 10.91 -14.76
C HIS A 115 -5.39 11.43 -14.07
N ASN A 116 -5.49 11.32 -12.76
CA ASN A 116 -6.61 11.88 -12.01
C ASN A 116 -6.60 13.40 -12.00
N ASP A 117 -5.45 14.02 -11.83
CA ASP A 117 -5.32 15.49 -11.83
C ASP A 117 -5.71 16.08 -13.19
N GLN A 118 -5.35 15.39 -14.29
CA GLN A 118 -5.73 15.79 -15.65
C GLN A 118 -7.24 15.71 -15.89
N LEU A 119 -7.93 14.76 -15.28
CA LEU A 119 -9.39 14.63 -15.41
C LEU A 119 -10.17 15.70 -14.63
N LYS A 120 -9.50 16.61 -13.89
CA LYS A 120 -10.10 17.62 -13.02
C LYS A 120 -11.09 17.04 -11.99
N ILE A 121 -11.06 15.76 -11.76
CA ILE A 121 -11.83 15.06 -10.72
C ILE A 121 -10.85 14.75 -9.61
N ARG A 122 -10.81 15.62 -8.59
CA ARG A 122 -10.00 15.36 -7.41
C ARG A 122 -10.58 14.14 -6.68
N LYS A 123 -9.81 13.05 -6.66
CA LYS A 123 -10.12 11.89 -5.84
C LYS A 123 -9.33 11.97 -4.55
N ASP A 124 -9.95 11.52 -3.49
CA ASP A 124 -9.22 11.31 -2.24
C ASP A 124 -8.35 10.06 -2.37
N VAL A 125 -7.11 10.18 -1.94
CA VAL A 125 -6.09 9.14 -2.08
C VAL A 125 -5.81 8.50 -0.73
N TYR A 126 -5.83 7.16 -0.69
CA TYR A 126 -5.58 6.37 0.50
C TYR A 126 -4.46 5.37 0.24
N PHE A 127 -3.58 5.20 1.23
CA PHE A 127 -2.56 4.16 1.19
C PHE A 127 -2.85 3.10 2.25
N THR A 128 -2.64 1.84 1.92
CA THR A 128 -2.77 0.72 2.85
C THR A 128 -1.82 -0.41 2.50
N GLY A 129 -1.58 -1.29 3.47
CA GLY A 129 -0.79 -2.50 3.27
C GLY A 129 -0.73 -3.36 4.51
N HIS A 130 -0.42 -4.64 4.29
CA HIS A 130 -0.21 -5.64 5.33
C HIS A 130 1.23 -6.13 5.30
N SER A 131 1.83 -6.36 6.47
CA SER A 131 3.19 -6.87 6.62
C SER A 131 4.21 -5.98 5.89
N LEU A 132 5.01 -6.54 4.96
CA LEU A 132 5.95 -5.81 4.12
C LEU A 132 5.28 -4.71 3.29
N GLY A 133 4.06 -4.95 2.78
CA GLY A 133 3.27 -3.95 2.07
C GLY A 133 2.92 -2.73 2.96
N ALA A 134 2.77 -2.93 4.27
CA ALA A 134 2.58 -1.84 5.22
C ALA A 134 3.84 -0.96 5.35
N ALA A 135 5.03 -1.57 5.30
CA ALA A 135 6.29 -0.83 5.27
C ALA A 135 6.43 -0.02 3.97
N MET A 136 6.10 -0.62 2.82
CA MET A 136 6.08 0.06 1.53
C MET A 136 5.08 1.23 1.52
N ALA A 137 3.86 1.04 2.02
CA ALA A 137 2.85 2.08 2.14
C ALA A 137 3.36 3.25 2.99
N THR A 138 4.03 2.96 4.10
CA THR A 138 4.64 3.99 4.97
C THR A 138 5.76 4.76 4.25
N ILE A 139 6.62 4.09 3.49
CA ILE A 139 7.65 4.77 2.68
C ILE A 139 7.01 5.62 1.59
N ALA A 140 5.96 5.12 0.94
CA ALA A 140 5.24 5.86 -0.10
C ALA A 140 4.68 7.20 0.41
N THR A 141 4.30 7.30 1.70
CA THR A 141 3.83 8.57 2.29
C THR A 141 4.91 9.66 2.32
N THR A 142 6.18 9.31 2.28
CA THR A 142 7.27 10.30 2.20
C THR A 142 7.37 10.96 0.82
N ARG A 143 6.71 10.40 -0.19
CA ARG A 143 6.72 10.88 -1.58
C ARG A 143 5.40 11.52 -2.00
N TYR A 144 4.32 11.05 -1.44
CA TYR A 144 2.97 11.57 -1.64
C TYR A 144 2.19 11.45 -0.34
N GLN A 145 1.58 12.54 0.11
CA GLN A 145 0.79 12.55 1.32
C GLN A 145 -0.67 12.17 1.00
N PRO A 146 -1.10 10.93 1.37
CA PRO A 146 -2.49 10.52 1.19
C PRO A 146 -3.39 11.19 2.24
N GLU A 147 -4.69 11.11 2.06
CA GLU A 147 -5.67 11.54 3.07
C GLU A 147 -5.51 10.72 4.36
N GLU A 148 -5.35 9.40 4.23
CA GLU A 148 -5.09 8.50 5.34
C GLU A 148 -4.18 7.35 4.92
N LEU A 149 -3.40 6.85 5.90
CA LEU A 149 -2.60 5.64 5.80
C LEU A 149 -3.12 4.60 6.79
N PHE A 150 -3.44 3.40 6.31
CA PHE A 150 -3.80 2.26 7.14
C PHE A 150 -2.75 1.16 7.01
N THR A 151 -2.19 0.72 8.13
CA THR A 151 -1.19 -0.35 8.14
C THR A 151 -1.60 -1.48 9.07
N PHE A 152 -1.40 -2.72 8.60
CA PHE A 152 -1.74 -3.93 9.32
C PHE A 152 -0.49 -4.80 9.50
N GLY A 153 -0.13 -5.10 10.75
CA GLY A 153 1.02 -5.94 11.05
C GLY A 153 2.35 -5.42 10.48
N SER A 154 2.53 -4.10 10.43
CA SER A 154 3.71 -3.47 9.86
C SER A 154 4.98 -3.84 10.62
N PRO A 155 6.07 -4.27 9.93
CA PRO A 155 7.38 -4.29 10.53
C PRO A 155 7.85 -2.86 10.82
N ARG A 156 8.85 -2.71 11.69
CA ARG A 156 9.45 -1.41 11.94
C ARG A 156 10.19 -0.91 10.70
N VAL A 157 9.68 0.15 10.10
CA VAL A 157 10.16 0.69 8.81
C VAL A 157 11.48 1.44 8.94
N GLY A 158 11.76 2.04 10.11
CA GLY A 158 12.94 2.86 10.28
C GLY A 158 13.43 3.06 11.70
N GLY A 159 14.63 3.61 11.81
CA GLY A 159 15.25 4.03 13.06
C GLY A 159 14.60 5.30 13.64
N LYS A 160 15.10 5.75 14.82
CA LYS A 160 14.58 6.94 15.53
C LYS A 160 14.56 8.24 14.70
N HIS A 161 15.42 8.35 13.69
CA HIS A 161 15.47 9.52 12.80
C HIS A 161 14.35 9.53 11.75
N PHE A 162 13.87 8.37 11.31
CA PHE A 162 12.77 8.26 10.36
C PHE A 162 11.40 8.60 10.99
N ILE A 163 11.25 8.35 12.30
CA ILE A 163 9.99 8.57 13.03
C ILE A 163 9.78 10.05 13.42
N LYS A 164 10.82 10.89 13.30
CA LYS A 164 10.78 12.30 13.73
C LYS A 164 10.45 13.29 12.59
N ASN A 165 10.38 12.82 11.36
CA ASN A 165 9.99 13.59 10.19
C ASN A 165 8.58 13.18 9.75
#